data_dbc2a8e3c4a76f68bc5c3aba2755fc80
#
_entry.id   dbc2a8e3c4a76f68bc5c3aba2755fc80
#
_cell.length_a   1.000
_cell.length_b   1.000
_cell.length_c   1.000
_cell.angle_alpha   90.00
_cell.angle_beta   90.00
_cell.angle_gamma   90.00
#
_symmetry.space_group_name_H-M   'P 1'
#
loop_
_entity.id
_entity.type
_entity.pdbx_description
1 polymer ?
#
loop_
_entity_poly.entity_id
_entity_poly.type
_entity_poly.pdbx_seq_one_letter_code
_entity_poly.pdbx_strand_id
1 'polypeptide(L)'
;MHAGGYDHKRKEMGAITAESLMSLEQYAKARKDFRQRVLAHKKHRTVQFGGHVTLVFEDELTMRYQIQEMLRVERIFEQEGIRDELDSYNPLVPDGSNWKATMLIEYPDADERRVALGQLIGIEDRVWVAVEGQPRVYAIADEDLDRENDDKTSAVHFLRFELSAPMKQALKQGVGLSMGIDHPNYPVTINKAGADTVASLLQDLMF
;
A
#
# COMPACT_ATOMS: atom_id res chain seq x y z
N MET A 1 -15.59 -32.13 3.00
CA MET A 1 -14.23 -32.01 2.48
C MET A 1 -14.24 -31.11 1.24
N HIS A 2 -14.06 -29.80 1.36
CA HIS A 2 -13.82 -28.90 0.24
C HIS A 2 -13.22 -27.57 0.79
N ALA A 3 -12.01 -27.68 1.34
CA ALA A 3 -11.23 -26.51 1.80
C ALA A 3 -10.24 -25.98 0.74
N GLY A 4 -10.11 -26.66 -0.41
CA GLY A 4 -9.10 -26.31 -1.42
C GLY A 4 -9.48 -25.24 -2.44
N GLY A 5 -10.74 -24.89 -2.56
CA GLY A 5 -11.22 -23.97 -3.60
C GLY A 5 -11.10 -22.48 -3.23
N TYR A 6 -11.08 -22.17 -1.95
CA TYR A 6 -11.00 -20.78 -1.47
C TYR A 6 -9.58 -20.19 -1.52
N ASP A 7 -8.59 -21.03 -1.28
CA ASP A 7 -7.19 -20.58 -1.28
C ASP A 7 -6.64 -20.34 -2.69
N HIS A 8 -7.12 -21.09 -3.67
CA HIS A 8 -6.73 -20.91 -5.07
C HIS A 8 -7.32 -19.62 -5.69
N LYS A 9 -8.57 -19.29 -5.34
CA LYS A 9 -9.20 -18.03 -5.78
C LYS A 9 -8.60 -16.79 -5.11
N ARG A 10 -8.13 -16.90 -3.86
CA ARG A 10 -7.36 -15.83 -3.19
C ARG A 10 -6.04 -15.52 -3.91
N LYS A 11 -5.37 -16.54 -4.42
CA LYS A 11 -4.10 -16.39 -5.15
C LYS A 11 -4.28 -15.81 -6.57
N GLU A 12 -5.49 -15.92 -7.14
CA GLU A 12 -5.79 -15.43 -8.49
C GLU A 12 -6.32 -13.99 -8.52
N MET A 13 -6.80 -13.44 -7.38
CA MET A 13 -7.24 -12.05 -7.31
C MET A 13 -6.04 -11.13 -7.11
N GLY A 14 -5.69 -10.43 -8.18
CA GLY A 14 -4.77 -9.31 -8.15
C GLY A 14 -3.32 -9.59 -8.56
N ALA A 15 -2.88 -10.83 -8.70
CA ALA A 15 -1.52 -11.11 -9.14
C ALA A 15 -1.28 -10.63 -10.58
N ILE A 16 -0.30 -9.76 -10.75
CA ILE A 16 0.15 -9.28 -12.06
C ILE A 16 1.04 -10.36 -12.68
N THR A 17 0.78 -10.76 -13.93
CA THR A 17 1.58 -11.75 -14.67
C THR A 17 2.35 -11.08 -15.79
N ALA A 18 3.43 -11.73 -16.25
CA ALA A 18 4.25 -11.22 -17.36
C ALA A 18 3.42 -11.00 -18.63
N GLU A 19 2.51 -11.94 -18.93
CA GLU A 19 1.64 -11.90 -20.12
C GLU A 19 0.63 -10.74 -20.04
N SER A 20 0.31 -10.28 -18.83
CA SER A 20 -0.62 -9.16 -18.60
C SER A 20 0.05 -7.78 -18.70
N LEU A 21 1.37 -7.74 -18.77
CA LEU A 21 2.14 -6.49 -18.91
C LEU A 21 2.23 -6.08 -20.38
N MET A 22 2.32 -4.78 -20.61
CA MET A 22 2.63 -4.22 -21.93
C MET A 22 4.12 -4.39 -22.23
N SER A 23 4.46 -4.67 -23.48
CA SER A 23 5.84 -4.54 -23.93
C SER A 23 6.34 -3.08 -23.76
N LEU A 24 7.64 -2.86 -23.74
CA LEU A 24 8.22 -1.51 -23.61
C LEU A 24 7.71 -0.57 -24.71
N GLU A 25 7.54 -1.07 -25.93
CA GLU A 25 7.00 -0.29 -27.04
C GLU A 25 5.53 0.08 -26.85
N GLN A 26 4.70 -0.89 -26.45
CA GLN A 26 3.28 -0.67 -26.15
C GLN A 26 3.12 0.33 -25.01
N TYR A 27 3.92 0.14 -23.93
CA TYR A 27 3.89 1.03 -22.78
C TYR A 27 4.33 2.45 -23.14
N ALA A 28 5.37 2.63 -23.96
CA ALA A 28 5.81 3.94 -24.40
C ALA A 28 4.69 4.72 -25.08
N LYS A 29 3.85 4.06 -25.89
CA LYS A 29 2.70 4.66 -26.57
C LYS A 29 1.54 4.97 -25.60
N ALA A 30 1.25 4.09 -24.66
CA ALA A 30 0.13 4.21 -23.71
C ALA A 30 0.45 5.01 -22.46
N ARG A 31 1.73 5.24 -22.16
CA ARG A 31 2.22 5.75 -20.85
C ARG A 31 1.55 7.03 -20.39
N LYS A 32 1.34 8.00 -21.28
CA LYS A 32 0.75 9.29 -20.91
C LYS A 32 -0.64 9.11 -20.32
N ASP A 33 -1.50 8.38 -21.01
CA ASP A 33 -2.89 8.17 -20.59
C ASP A 33 -2.97 7.22 -19.39
N PHE A 34 -2.13 6.19 -19.38
CA PHE A 34 -2.02 5.26 -18.26
C PHE A 34 -1.60 6.00 -16.97
N ARG A 35 -0.57 6.84 -17.06
CA ARG A 35 -0.11 7.68 -15.94
C ARG A 35 -1.20 8.60 -15.43
N GLN A 36 -1.95 9.26 -16.30
CA GLN A 36 -3.07 10.14 -15.90
C GLN A 36 -4.13 9.37 -15.13
N ARG A 37 -4.51 8.17 -15.61
CA ARG A 37 -5.46 7.29 -14.94
C ARG A 37 -4.96 6.88 -13.54
N VAL A 38 -3.70 6.48 -13.42
CA VAL A 38 -3.10 6.09 -12.14
C VAL A 38 -3.04 7.27 -11.16
N LEU A 39 -2.66 8.46 -11.62
CA LEU A 39 -2.63 9.65 -10.77
C LEU A 39 -4.02 10.05 -10.27
N ALA A 40 -5.05 9.94 -11.12
CA ALA A 40 -6.44 10.17 -10.70
C ALA A 40 -6.90 9.13 -9.66
N HIS A 41 -6.55 7.86 -9.88
CA HIS A 41 -6.85 6.77 -8.95
C HIS A 41 -6.16 6.96 -7.60
N LYS A 42 -4.88 7.30 -7.58
CA LYS A 42 -4.10 7.55 -6.35
C LYS A 42 -4.66 8.67 -5.48
N LYS A 43 -5.39 9.65 -6.03
CA LYS A 43 -6.02 10.72 -5.23
C LYS A 43 -6.96 10.20 -4.16
N HIS A 44 -7.68 9.12 -4.44
CA HIS A 44 -8.61 8.49 -3.49
C HIS A 44 -7.93 7.45 -2.60
N ARG A 45 -6.63 7.19 -2.82
CA ARG A 45 -5.85 6.18 -2.10
C ARG A 45 -4.68 6.79 -1.31
N THR A 46 -4.54 8.10 -1.35
CA THR A 46 -3.50 8.81 -0.60
C THR A 46 -4.11 9.49 0.61
N VAL A 47 -3.57 9.19 1.79
CA VAL A 47 -4.00 9.74 3.06
C VAL A 47 -2.83 10.43 3.74
N GLN A 48 -3.02 11.71 4.07
CA GLN A 48 -2.02 12.51 4.75
C GLN A 48 -2.20 12.43 6.27
N PHE A 49 -1.15 12.03 6.98
CA PHE A 49 -1.09 11.99 8.44
C PHE A 49 -0.23 13.13 8.96
N GLY A 50 -0.85 14.22 9.33
CA GLY A 50 -0.14 15.44 9.74
C GLY A 50 0.67 16.05 8.59
N GLY A 51 1.83 16.67 8.92
CA GLY A 51 2.62 17.42 7.95
C GLY A 51 3.67 16.60 7.18
N HIS A 52 4.02 15.41 7.66
CA HIS A 52 5.22 14.71 7.17
C HIS A 52 5.05 13.24 6.83
N VAL A 53 3.90 12.63 7.12
CA VAL A 53 3.67 11.22 6.83
C VAL A 53 2.51 11.08 5.86
N THR A 54 2.74 10.35 4.78
CA THR A 54 1.76 10.04 3.75
C THR A 54 1.63 8.53 3.60
N LEU A 55 0.41 8.00 3.64
CA LEU A 55 0.12 6.63 3.21
C LEU A 55 -0.48 6.64 1.81
N VAL A 56 0.09 5.84 0.93
CA VAL A 56 -0.47 5.51 -0.38
C VAL A 56 -0.94 4.06 -0.33
N PHE A 57 -2.25 3.84 -0.31
CA PHE A 57 -2.80 2.48 -0.37
C PHE A 57 -2.62 1.91 -1.77
N GLU A 58 -1.89 0.81 -1.85
CA GLU A 58 -1.54 0.16 -3.10
C GLU A 58 -2.60 -0.86 -3.52
N ASP A 59 -2.70 -1.08 -4.82
CA ASP A 59 -3.54 -2.11 -5.43
C ASP A 59 -2.92 -2.61 -6.74
N GLU A 60 -3.62 -3.45 -7.47
CA GLU A 60 -3.15 -4.00 -8.73
C GLU A 60 -2.78 -2.90 -9.74
N LEU A 61 -3.59 -1.83 -9.84
CA LEU A 61 -3.34 -0.75 -10.80
C LEU A 61 -2.08 0.05 -10.44
N THR A 62 -1.89 0.39 -9.17
CA THR A 62 -0.72 1.15 -8.71
C THR A 62 0.57 0.32 -8.85
N MET A 63 0.51 -0.97 -8.54
CA MET A 63 1.66 -1.87 -8.66
C MET A 63 1.99 -2.19 -10.12
N ARG A 64 0.99 -2.39 -10.96
CA ARG A 64 1.19 -2.53 -12.42
C ARG A 64 1.90 -1.31 -13.00
N TYR A 65 1.50 -0.11 -12.58
CA TYR A 65 2.17 1.12 -13.01
C TYR A 65 3.63 1.14 -12.54
N GLN A 66 3.89 0.79 -11.30
CA GLN A 66 5.24 0.75 -10.75
C GLN A 66 6.14 -0.24 -11.52
N ILE A 67 5.66 -1.46 -11.77
CA ILE A 67 6.38 -2.46 -12.55
C ILE A 67 6.67 -1.91 -13.97
N GLN A 68 5.68 -1.37 -14.67
CA GLN A 68 5.87 -0.84 -16.02
C GLN A 68 6.88 0.33 -16.06
N GLU A 69 6.89 1.19 -15.05
CA GLU A 69 7.88 2.26 -14.94
C GLU A 69 9.29 1.70 -14.68
N MET A 70 9.44 0.68 -13.84
CA MET A 70 10.74 0.04 -13.58
C MET A 70 11.27 -0.65 -14.84
N LEU A 71 10.44 -1.45 -15.52
CA LEU A 71 10.83 -2.08 -16.77
C LEU A 71 11.29 -1.05 -17.83
N ARG A 72 10.62 0.10 -17.90
CA ARG A 72 10.96 1.19 -18.81
C ARG A 72 12.28 1.87 -18.44
N VAL A 73 12.45 2.24 -17.17
CA VAL A 73 13.61 3.00 -16.69
C VAL A 73 14.88 2.16 -16.75
N GLU A 74 14.79 0.91 -16.29
CA GLU A 74 15.90 -0.03 -16.26
C GLU A 74 16.09 -0.77 -17.62
N ARG A 75 15.20 -0.53 -18.60
CA ARG A 75 15.21 -1.19 -19.92
C ARG A 75 15.18 -2.71 -19.81
N ILE A 76 14.34 -3.22 -18.92
CA ILE A 76 14.18 -4.65 -18.69
C ILE A 76 13.19 -5.20 -19.71
N PHE A 77 13.64 -6.15 -20.53
CA PHE A 77 12.83 -6.87 -21.51
C PHE A 77 13.06 -8.38 -21.48
N GLU A 78 14.05 -8.83 -20.72
CA GLU A 78 14.35 -10.23 -20.50
C GLU A 78 13.36 -10.85 -19.51
N GLN A 79 12.97 -12.08 -19.75
CA GLN A 79 11.98 -12.81 -18.94
C GLN A 79 12.36 -12.90 -17.46
N GLU A 80 13.65 -13.10 -17.17
CA GLU A 80 14.16 -13.20 -15.80
C GLU A 80 13.99 -11.88 -15.06
N GLY A 81 14.43 -10.75 -15.63
CA GLY A 81 14.28 -9.44 -15.01
C GLY A 81 12.81 -9.03 -14.84
N ILE A 82 11.92 -9.39 -15.78
CA ILE A 82 10.48 -9.16 -15.63
C ILE A 82 9.92 -9.96 -14.44
N ARG A 83 10.38 -11.19 -14.26
CA ARG A 83 9.97 -12.03 -13.11
C ARG A 83 10.44 -11.45 -11.79
N ASP A 84 11.68 -10.97 -11.73
CA ASP A 84 12.24 -10.34 -10.53
C ASP A 84 11.41 -9.12 -10.10
N GLU A 85 10.98 -8.27 -11.04
CA GLU A 85 10.10 -7.15 -10.76
C GLU A 85 8.71 -7.61 -10.27
N LEU A 86 8.13 -8.64 -10.90
CA LEU A 86 6.86 -9.21 -10.47
C LEU A 86 6.94 -9.80 -9.06
N ASP A 87 8.01 -10.51 -8.73
CA ASP A 87 8.23 -11.10 -7.42
C ASP A 87 8.43 -10.03 -6.33
N SER A 88 9.01 -8.88 -6.70
CA SER A 88 9.21 -7.75 -5.79
C SER A 88 7.92 -6.97 -5.51
N TYR A 89 7.05 -6.77 -6.50
CA TYR A 89 5.89 -5.89 -6.36
C TYR A 89 4.55 -6.61 -6.14
N ASN A 90 4.37 -7.85 -6.59
CA ASN A 90 3.15 -8.61 -6.35
C ASN A 90 2.79 -8.79 -4.86
N PRO A 91 3.75 -8.92 -3.92
CA PRO A 91 3.42 -8.96 -2.49
C PRO A 91 2.74 -7.69 -1.96
N LEU A 92 2.85 -6.57 -2.68
CA LEU A 92 2.21 -5.30 -2.33
C LEU A 92 0.79 -5.15 -2.90
N VAL A 93 0.27 -6.16 -3.61
CA VAL A 93 -1.11 -6.19 -4.08
C VAL A 93 -1.99 -6.82 -3.00
N PRO A 94 -3.14 -6.21 -2.62
CA PRO A 94 -4.10 -6.80 -1.69
C PRO A 94 -4.64 -8.15 -2.16
N ASP A 95 -4.96 -9.03 -1.21
CA ASP A 95 -5.45 -10.39 -1.49
C ASP A 95 -6.95 -10.59 -1.22
N GLY A 96 -7.69 -9.51 -0.94
CA GLY A 96 -9.11 -9.54 -0.61
C GLY A 96 -9.42 -9.61 0.88
N SER A 97 -8.42 -9.73 1.76
CA SER A 97 -8.57 -9.70 3.22
C SER A 97 -7.76 -8.59 3.89
N ASN A 98 -6.97 -7.87 3.15
CA ASN A 98 -6.08 -6.85 3.68
C ASN A 98 -6.04 -5.60 2.80
N TRP A 99 -5.46 -4.56 3.37
CA TRP A 99 -4.96 -3.41 2.63
C TRP A 99 -3.44 -3.39 2.67
N LYS A 100 -2.84 -2.95 1.60
CA LYS A 100 -1.40 -2.72 1.46
C LYS A 100 -1.17 -1.23 1.28
N ALA A 101 -0.12 -0.70 1.90
CA ALA A 101 0.21 0.71 1.76
C ALA A 101 1.72 0.94 1.75
N THR A 102 2.14 1.92 0.98
CA THR A 102 3.47 2.53 1.09
C THR A 102 3.35 3.73 2.02
N MET A 103 4.12 3.74 3.09
CA MET A 103 4.27 4.89 3.97
C MET A 103 5.50 5.69 3.57
N LEU A 104 5.31 7.00 3.43
CA LEU A 104 6.36 7.95 3.10
C LEU A 104 6.53 8.94 4.27
N ILE A 105 7.77 9.15 4.72
CA ILE A 105 8.13 10.17 5.72
C ILE A 105 8.90 11.27 5.00
N GLU A 106 8.29 12.45 4.90
CA GLU A 106 8.73 13.51 3.98
C GLU A 106 9.14 14.77 4.75
N TYR A 107 10.44 15.04 4.76
CA TYR A 107 11.06 16.27 5.23
C TYR A 107 11.90 16.85 4.10
N PRO A 108 11.60 18.07 3.58
CA PRO A 108 12.34 18.65 2.47
C PRO A 108 13.81 18.90 2.79
N ASP A 109 14.10 19.41 3.98
CA ASP A 109 15.48 19.63 4.44
C ASP A 109 16.15 18.32 4.87
N ALA A 110 17.38 18.11 4.42
CA ALA A 110 18.11 16.86 4.66
C ALA A 110 18.54 16.69 6.13
N ASP A 111 18.89 17.77 6.81
CA ASP A 111 19.30 17.72 8.22
C ASP A 111 18.10 17.54 9.13
N GLU A 112 17.00 18.24 8.88
CA GLU A 112 15.72 18.02 9.57
C GLU A 112 15.25 16.58 9.40
N ARG A 113 15.30 16.04 8.16
CA ARG A 113 14.93 14.65 7.87
C ARG A 113 15.76 13.66 8.65
N ARG A 114 17.08 13.84 8.71
CA ARG A 114 17.97 12.96 9.47
C ARG A 114 17.61 12.93 10.96
N VAL A 115 17.36 14.08 11.55
CA VAL A 115 16.95 14.20 12.96
C VAL A 115 15.59 13.55 13.18
N ALA A 116 14.61 13.86 12.33
CA ALA A 116 13.25 13.32 12.42
C ALA A 116 13.24 11.79 12.31
N LEU A 117 13.94 11.21 11.34
CA LEU A 117 14.02 9.75 11.20
C LEU A 117 14.65 9.05 12.40
N GLY A 118 15.60 9.70 13.10
CA GLY A 118 16.14 9.21 14.38
C GLY A 118 15.12 9.25 15.53
N GLN A 119 14.18 10.21 15.50
CA GLN A 119 13.14 10.35 16.53
C GLN A 119 11.91 9.47 16.25
N LEU A 120 11.79 8.93 15.05
CA LEU A 120 10.62 8.18 14.55
C LEU A 120 10.88 6.67 14.42
N ILE A 121 11.92 6.15 15.03
CA ILE A 121 12.21 4.70 15.05
C ILE A 121 10.97 3.94 15.58
N GLY A 122 10.52 2.92 14.85
CA GLY A 122 9.35 2.11 15.16
C GLY A 122 8.00 2.75 14.81
N ILE A 123 7.98 3.87 14.07
CA ILE A 123 6.73 4.53 13.66
C ILE A 123 5.88 3.63 12.76
N GLU A 124 6.49 2.78 11.93
CA GLU A 124 5.83 1.83 11.03
C GLU A 124 4.93 0.85 11.77
N ASP A 125 5.31 0.42 12.98
CA ASP A 125 4.55 -0.48 13.83
C ASP A 125 3.42 0.23 14.62
N ARG A 126 3.37 1.54 14.55
CA ARG A 126 2.41 2.37 15.28
C ARG A 126 1.28 2.93 14.40
N VAL A 127 1.30 2.59 13.12
CA VAL A 127 0.21 2.97 12.19
C VAL A 127 -0.95 1.99 12.36
N TRP A 128 -2.16 2.53 12.46
CA TRP A 128 -3.36 1.71 12.67
C TRP A 128 -4.54 2.18 11.83
N VAL A 129 -5.44 1.24 11.58
CA VAL A 129 -6.78 1.49 11.05
C VAL A 129 -7.81 0.93 12.03
N ALA A 130 -9.01 1.52 12.08
CA ALA A 130 -10.09 1.02 12.93
C ALA A 130 -11.45 1.21 12.26
N VAL A 131 -12.20 0.13 12.20
CA VAL A 131 -13.62 0.14 11.85
C VAL A 131 -14.40 0.47 13.11
N GLU A 132 -15.34 1.40 13.05
CA GLU A 132 -16.13 1.82 14.22
C GLU A 132 -16.79 0.62 14.91
N GLY A 133 -16.63 0.55 16.24
CA GLY A 133 -17.11 -0.58 17.03
C GLY A 133 -16.24 -1.83 17.00
N GLN A 134 -15.10 -1.81 16.31
CA GLN A 134 -14.14 -2.90 16.21
C GLN A 134 -12.77 -2.51 16.80
N PRO A 135 -11.93 -3.46 17.22
CA PRO A 135 -10.57 -3.17 17.67
C PRO A 135 -9.72 -2.51 16.56
N ARG A 136 -8.71 -1.73 16.98
CA ARG A 136 -7.69 -1.22 16.06
C ARG A 136 -6.90 -2.37 15.43
N VAL A 137 -6.58 -2.21 14.17
CA VAL A 137 -5.65 -3.08 13.43
C VAL A 137 -4.38 -2.28 13.21
N TYR A 138 -3.30 -2.72 13.84
CA TYR A 138 -1.97 -2.14 13.60
C TYR A 138 -1.35 -2.75 12.35
N ALA A 139 -0.54 -1.95 11.67
CA ALA A 139 0.19 -2.39 10.50
C ALA A 139 1.15 -3.53 10.86
N ILE A 140 1.30 -4.48 9.93
CA ILE A 140 2.42 -5.39 9.86
C ILE A 140 3.38 -4.77 8.86
N ALA A 141 4.54 -4.34 9.33
CA ALA A 141 5.46 -3.54 8.54
C ALA A 141 6.62 -4.37 7.99
N ASP A 142 7.11 -3.97 6.82
CA ASP A 142 8.40 -4.36 6.25
C ASP A 142 8.70 -5.86 6.27
N GLU A 143 7.71 -6.68 5.88
CA GLU A 143 7.80 -8.16 5.88
C GLU A 143 8.88 -8.71 4.92
N ASP A 144 9.43 -7.88 4.05
CA ASP A 144 10.46 -8.24 3.08
C ASP A 144 11.89 -8.04 3.63
N LEU A 145 12.13 -6.96 4.38
CA LEU A 145 13.43 -6.65 5.00
C LEU A 145 13.28 -5.55 6.06
N ASP A 146 14.19 -5.55 7.03
CA ASP A 146 14.27 -4.50 8.03
C ASP A 146 14.68 -3.17 7.39
N ARG A 147 13.93 -2.09 7.74
CA ARG A 147 14.15 -0.73 7.23
C ARG A 147 14.54 0.27 8.31
N GLU A 148 14.85 -0.21 9.49
CA GLU A 148 15.39 0.62 10.57
C GLU A 148 16.73 0.07 11.09
N ASN A 149 17.43 0.89 11.82
CA ASN A 149 18.62 0.53 12.58
C ASN A 149 18.63 1.32 13.91
N ASP A 150 19.67 1.14 14.72
CA ASP A 150 19.79 1.78 16.04
C ASP A 150 19.78 3.32 15.99
N ASP A 151 20.10 3.92 14.85
CA ASP A 151 20.25 5.37 14.69
C ASP A 151 19.00 6.03 14.09
N LYS A 152 18.31 5.37 13.16
CA LYS A 152 17.16 5.92 12.43
C LYS A 152 16.30 4.86 11.75
N THR A 153 15.02 5.22 11.50
CA THR A 153 14.15 4.48 10.61
C THR A 153 14.29 4.93 9.14
N SER A 154 13.73 4.20 8.21
CA SER A 154 13.66 4.58 6.79
C SER A 154 12.65 5.71 6.55
N ALA A 155 12.79 6.41 5.43
CA ALA A 155 11.78 7.33 4.94
C ALA A 155 10.65 6.64 4.15
N VAL A 156 10.77 5.35 3.89
CA VAL A 156 9.79 4.54 3.15
C VAL A 156 9.60 3.21 3.86
N HIS A 157 8.34 2.84 4.14
CA HIS A 157 7.96 1.56 4.71
C HIS A 157 6.80 0.94 3.93
N PHE A 158 6.70 -0.38 3.93
CA PHE A 158 5.58 -1.12 3.36
C PHE A 158 4.73 -1.73 4.47
N LEU A 159 3.45 -1.43 4.45
CA LEU A 159 2.51 -1.76 5.52
C LEU A 159 1.41 -2.69 5.01
N ARG A 160 0.99 -3.63 5.84
CA ARG A 160 -0.17 -4.49 5.61
C ARG A 160 -1.14 -4.39 6.79
N PHE A 161 -2.41 -4.17 6.48
CA PHE A 161 -3.50 -4.15 7.47
C PHE A 161 -4.41 -5.33 7.22
N GLU A 162 -4.39 -6.34 8.09
CA GLU A 162 -5.21 -7.54 7.96
C GLU A 162 -6.58 -7.31 8.59
N LEU A 163 -7.65 -7.46 7.81
CA LEU A 163 -9.02 -7.20 8.24
C LEU A 163 -9.78 -8.49 8.50
N SER A 164 -10.42 -8.58 9.66
CA SER A 164 -11.30 -9.68 9.98
C SER A 164 -12.60 -9.67 9.15
N ALA A 165 -13.25 -10.82 9.02
CA ALA A 165 -14.54 -10.90 8.33
C ALA A 165 -15.61 -9.96 8.92
N PRO A 166 -15.77 -9.81 10.25
CA PRO A 166 -16.68 -8.82 10.83
C PRO A 166 -16.36 -7.38 10.43
N MET A 167 -15.07 -7.00 10.39
CA MET A 167 -14.64 -5.66 9.95
C MET A 167 -15.02 -5.40 8.51
N LYS A 168 -14.77 -6.35 7.60
CA LYS A 168 -15.15 -6.25 6.20
C LYS A 168 -16.65 -6.08 6.03
N GLN A 169 -17.46 -6.87 6.73
CA GLN A 169 -18.93 -6.76 6.67
C GLN A 169 -19.43 -5.41 7.20
N ALA A 170 -18.86 -4.91 8.30
CA ALA A 170 -19.20 -3.60 8.83
C ALA A 170 -18.89 -2.47 7.84
N LEU A 171 -17.72 -2.51 7.21
CA LEU A 171 -17.33 -1.55 6.16
C LEU A 171 -18.28 -1.60 4.96
N LYS A 172 -18.69 -2.81 4.53
CA LYS A 172 -19.66 -2.99 3.46
C LYS A 172 -21.02 -2.37 3.79
N GLN A 173 -21.39 -2.35 5.06
CA GLN A 173 -22.62 -1.73 5.58
C GLN A 173 -22.49 -0.22 5.78
N GLY A 174 -21.34 0.37 5.48
CA GLY A 174 -21.11 1.82 5.58
C GLY A 174 -20.68 2.28 6.97
N VAL A 175 -20.22 1.38 7.83
CA VAL A 175 -19.66 1.73 9.14
C VAL A 175 -18.38 2.56 8.95
N GLY A 176 -18.15 3.55 9.82
CA GLY A 176 -17.04 4.49 9.71
C GLY A 176 -15.66 3.85 9.83
N LEU A 177 -14.69 4.41 9.11
CA LEU A 177 -13.28 4.05 9.16
C LEU A 177 -12.48 5.21 9.72
N SER A 178 -11.67 4.94 10.76
CA SER A 178 -10.67 5.85 11.30
C SER A 178 -9.27 5.30 11.10
N MET A 179 -8.27 6.17 11.15
CA MET A 179 -6.86 5.81 10.95
C MET A 179 -5.98 6.67 11.86
N GLY A 180 -4.80 6.22 12.19
CA GLY A 180 -3.89 7.03 12.99
C GLY A 180 -2.50 6.45 13.13
N ILE A 181 -1.67 7.20 13.84
CA ILE A 181 -0.32 6.85 14.24
C ILE A 181 -0.21 7.10 15.74
N ASP A 182 0.19 6.09 16.51
CA ASP A 182 0.35 6.15 17.97
C ASP A 182 1.81 6.30 18.40
N HIS A 183 2.66 6.83 17.53
CA HIS A 183 4.05 7.06 17.88
C HIS A 183 4.18 8.27 18.83
N PRO A 184 4.95 8.17 19.94
CA PRO A 184 5.06 9.25 20.93
C PRO A 184 5.49 10.60 20.34
N ASN A 185 6.38 10.59 19.37
CA ASN A 185 6.88 11.79 18.70
C ASN A 185 6.06 12.20 17.47
N TYR A 186 5.04 11.41 17.10
CA TYR A 186 4.19 11.70 15.94
C TYR A 186 2.75 11.17 16.12
N PRO A 187 2.02 11.60 17.16
CA PRO A 187 0.65 11.16 17.35
C PRO A 187 -0.30 11.88 16.38
N VAL A 188 -1.00 11.14 15.55
CA VAL A 188 -2.00 11.66 14.61
C VAL A 188 -3.21 10.76 14.57
N THR A 189 -4.41 11.34 14.55
CA THR A 189 -5.67 10.61 14.39
C THR A 189 -6.53 11.27 13.34
N ILE A 190 -7.01 10.47 12.40
CA ILE A 190 -8.04 10.80 11.42
C ILE A 190 -9.32 10.09 11.88
N ASN A 191 -10.22 10.83 12.52
CA ASN A 191 -11.43 10.25 13.14
C ASN A 191 -12.41 9.65 12.11
N LYS A 192 -12.36 10.13 10.86
CA LYS A 192 -13.21 9.63 9.77
C LYS A 192 -12.48 9.77 8.44
N ALA A 193 -12.21 8.64 7.81
CA ALA A 193 -11.67 8.61 6.45
C ALA A 193 -12.69 9.16 5.44
N GLY A 194 -12.19 9.81 4.39
CA GLY A 194 -13.05 10.38 3.34
C GLY A 194 -13.86 9.29 2.62
N ALA A 195 -15.08 9.62 2.23
CA ALA A 195 -15.99 8.66 1.57
C ALA A 195 -15.40 8.06 0.30
N ASP A 196 -14.74 8.87 -0.52
CA ASP A 196 -14.09 8.41 -1.76
C ASP A 196 -12.94 7.44 -1.47
N THR A 197 -12.17 7.71 -0.40
CA THR A 197 -11.11 6.81 0.06
C THR A 197 -11.68 5.48 0.51
N VAL A 198 -12.71 5.49 1.36
CA VAL A 198 -13.37 4.26 1.81
C VAL A 198 -13.94 3.47 0.64
N ALA A 199 -14.62 4.14 -0.30
CA ALA A 199 -15.17 3.50 -1.49
C ALA A 199 -14.09 2.85 -2.36
N SER A 200 -12.92 3.49 -2.49
CA SER A 200 -11.77 2.92 -3.21
C SER A 200 -11.18 1.72 -2.47
N LEU A 201 -11.00 1.81 -1.16
CA LEU A 201 -10.43 0.73 -0.34
C LEU A 201 -11.34 -0.50 -0.24
N LEU A 202 -12.66 -0.33 -0.32
CA LEU A 202 -13.61 -1.44 -0.36
C LEU A 202 -13.41 -2.34 -1.58
N GLN A 203 -12.88 -1.82 -2.68
CA GLN A 203 -12.61 -2.60 -3.89
C GLN A 203 -11.51 -3.64 -3.70
N ASP A 204 -10.64 -3.45 -2.72
CA ASP A 204 -9.57 -4.40 -2.38
C ASP A 204 -10.07 -5.61 -1.56
N LEU A 205 -11.33 -5.59 -1.11
CA LEU A 205 -11.85 -6.56 -0.15
C LEU A 205 -12.84 -7.53 -0.81
N MET A 206 -12.70 -8.81 -0.46
CA MET A 206 -13.69 -9.86 -0.77
C MET A 206 -14.65 -10.03 0.40
N PHE A 207 -15.95 -10.12 0.10
CA PHE A 207 -17.05 -10.22 1.07
C PHE A 207 -17.73 -11.58 1.01
#